data_74b873c0860d0aefecfe74d54d6c9d03
#
_entry.id   74b873c0860d0aefecfe74d54d6c9d03
#
_cell.length_a   1.000
_cell.length_b   1.000
_cell.length_c   1.000
_cell.angle_alpha   90.00
_cell.angle_beta   90.00
_cell.angle_gamma   90.00
#
_symmetry.space_group_name_H-M   'P 1'
#
loop_
_entity.id
_entity.type
_entity.pdbx_description
1 polymer ?
#
loop_
_entity_poly.entity_id
_entity_poly.type
_entity_poly.pdbx_seq_one_letter_code
_entity_poly.pdbx_strand_id
1 'polypeptide(L)'
;MSLKAQIEAIVYASETPATLEQIFQLVKESALAEQENADEGAAKSRVRAALEELVAEYGAPGHGIEIRQVAGGYRMSTKPEQHDVVRAFAKSLKPPIRLSLPALETLAVIAYKQPVTVPEISEIRGVDSGGVIATLLIAS
;
A
#
# COMPACT_ATOMS: atom_id res chain seq x y z
N MET A 1 22.94 -5.15 -11.42
CA MET A 1 21.53 -4.80 -11.32
C MET A 1 21.31 -3.31 -11.53
N SER A 2 20.27 -2.96 -12.27
CA SER A 2 19.95 -1.56 -12.51
C SER A 2 19.49 -0.87 -11.25
N LEU A 3 20.01 0.31 -10.97
CA LEU A 3 19.57 1.16 -9.86
C LEU A 3 18.06 1.44 -9.97
N LYS A 4 17.59 1.76 -11.15
CA LYS A 4 16.19 2.04 -11.42
C LYS A 4 15.29 0.85 -11.11
N ALA A 5 15.73 -0.37 -11.45
CA ALA A 5 14.97 -1.58 -11.15
C ALA A 5 14.89 -1.84 -9.64
N GLN A 6 15.95 -1.57 -8.91
CA GLN A 6 15.95 -1.70 -7.45
C GLN A 6 14.96 -0.73 -6.82
N ILE A 7 14.95 0.51 -7.28
CA ILE A 7 14.03 1.54 -6.78
C ILE A 7 12.59 1.16 -7.10
N GLU A 8 12.33 0.69 -8.30
CA GLU A 8 10.99 0.22 -8.70
C GLU A 8 10.50 -0.89 -7.76
N ALA A 9 11.38 -1.86 -7.48
CA ALA A 9 11.04 -2.97 -6.60
C ALA A 9 10.71 -2.52 -5.18
N ILE A 10 11.46 -1.54 -4.66
CA ILE A 10 11.22 -0.98 -3.32
C ILE A 10 9.86 -0.29 -3.28
N VAL A 11 9.57 0.56 -4.26
CA VAL A 11 8.30 1.28 -4.30
C VAL A 11 7.12 0.32 -4.42
N TYR A 12 7.28 -0.72 -5.24
CA TYR A 12 6.24 -1.74 -5.39
C TYR A 12 6.01 -2.51 -4.09
N ALA A 13 7.09 -2.89 -3.39
CA ALA A 13 6.99 -3.72 -2.19
C ALA A 13 6.58 -2.94 -0.94
N SER A 14 6.65 -1.62 -0.96
CA SER A 14 6.37 -0.79 0.21
C SER A 14 4.86 -0.74 0.50
N GLU A 15 4.49 -1.06 1.74
CA GLU A 15 3.11 -0.96 2.21
C GLU A 15 2.71 0.48 2.52
N THR A 16 3.69 1.28 2.95
CA THR A 16 3.52 2.71 3.21
C THR A 16 4.35 3.49 2.20
N PRO A 17 4.05 4.78 1.94
CA PRO A 17 4.86 5.55 1.00
C PRO A 17 6.33 5.55 1.39
N ALA A 18 7.21 5.17 0.45
CA ALA A 18 8.65 5.13 0.68
C ALA A 18 9.25 6.52 0.40
N THR A 19 9.93 7.10 1.40
CA THR A 19 10.55 8.41 1.23
C THR A 19 11.83 8.30 0.40
N LEU A 20 12.24 9.42 -0.21
CA LEU A 20 13.50 9.49 -0.93
C LEU A 20 14.67 9.06 -0.04
N GLU A 21 14.67 9.49 1.20
CA GLU A 21 15.73 9.13 2.15
C GLU A 21 15.77 7.64 2.45
N GLN A 22 14.62 7.02 2.66
CA GLN A 22 14.55 5.57 2.89
C GLN A 22 15.06 4.80 1.67
N ILE A 23 14.63 5.19 0.48
CA ILE A 23 15.07 4.56 -0.77
C ILE A 23 16.58 4.74 -0.92
N PHE A 24 17.08 5.96 -0.71
CA PHE A 24 18.50 6.26 -0.84
C PHE A 24 19.36 5.39 0.08
N GLN A 25 18.96 5.22 1.33
CA GLN A 25 19.73 4.39 2.28
C GLN A 25 19.82 2.93 1.83
N LEU A 26 18.80 2.43 1.17
CA LEU A 26 18.77 1.05 0.71
C LEU A 26 19.56 0.82 -0.59
N VAL A 27 19.62 1.81 -1.47
CA VAL A 27 20.28 1.66 -2.78
C VAL A 27 21.57 2.47 -2.90
N LYS A 28 22.04 3.04 -1.82
CA LYS A 28 23.22 3.92 -1.78
C LYS A 28 24.45 3.31 -2.44
N GLU A 29 24.76 2.06 -2.10
CA GLU A 29 25.92 1.39 -2.66
C GLU A 29 25.83 1.23 -4.18
N SER A 30 24.65 0.86 -4.68
CA SER A 30 24.42 0.73 -6.11
C SER A 30 24.55 2.06 -6.83
N ALA A 31 24.03 3.13 -6.22
CA ALA A 31 24.12 4.47 -6.79
C ALA A 31 25.56 4.97 -6.85
N LEU A 32 26.35 4.71 -5.81
CA LEU A 32 27.75 5.07 -5.77
C LEU A 32 28.60 4.25 -6.76
N ALA A 33 28.24 2.98 -6.95
CA ALA A 33 28.96 2.08 -7.86
C ALA A 33 28.79 2.44 -9.35
N GLU A 34 27.74 3.14 -9.71
CA GLU A 34 27.48 3.52 -11.12
C GLU A 34 28.45 4.60 -11.63
N GLN A 35 29.12 5.29 -10.74
CA GLN A 35 30.03 6.38 -11.15
C GLN A 35 31.27 6.39 -10.28
N GLU A 36 32.45 6.43 -10.90
CA GLU A 36 33.70 6.57 -10.18
C GLU A 36 33.76 7.95 -9.49
N ASN A 37 34.20 7.98 -8.26
CA ASN A 37 34.39 9.20 -7.46
C ASN A 37 33.09 9.97 -7.19
N ALA A 38 31.92 9.31 -7.26
CA ALA A 38 30.66 9.94 -6.89
C ALA A 38 30.58 10.14 -5.37
N ASP A 39 30.14 11.32 -4.95
CA ASP A 39 29.85 11.58 -3.54
C ASP A 39 28.38 11.25 -3.24
N GLU A 40 27.99 11.37 -1.96
CA GLU A 40 26.61 11.09 -1.55
C GLU A 40 25.59 12.03 -2.20
N GLY A 41 25.95 13.29 -2.43
CA GLY A 41 25.07 14.25 -3.09
C GLY A 41 24.78 13.84 -4.53
N ALA A 42 25.81 13.40 -5.26
CA ALA A 42 25.65 12.91 -6.63
C ALA A 42 24.82 11.61 -6.65
N ALA A 43 25.07 10.71 -5.71
CA ALA A 43 24.32 9.47 -5.61
C ALA A 43 22.84 9.73 -5.30
N LYS A 44 22.55 10.66 -4.41
CA LYS A 44 21.17 11.04 -4.09
C LYS A 44 20.45 11.67 -5.28
N SER A 45 21.16 12.49 -6.05
CA SER A 45 20.62 13.08 -7.29
C SER A 45 20.28 12.00 -8.33
N ARG A 46 21.08 10.94 -8.41
CA ARG A 46 20.81 9.82 -9.31
C ARG A 46 19.58 9.04 -8.89
N VAL A 47 19.41 8.83 -7.59
CA VAL A 47 18.22 8.16 -7.07
C VAL A 47 16.97 8.98 -7.39
N ARG A 48 17.05 10.29 -7.20
CA ARG A 48 15.95 11.19 -7.54
C ARG A 48 15.64 11.16 -9.03
N ALA A 49 16.67 11.20 -9.88
CA ALA A 49 16.49 11.15 -11.33
C ALA A 49 15.83 9.83 -11.75
N ALA A 50 16.25 8.71 -11.18
CA ALA A 50 15.66 7.41 -11.46
C ALA A 50 14.20 7.35 -11.05
N LEU A 51 13.85 7.93 -9.89
CA LEU A 51 12.46 8.03 -9.45
C LEU A 51 11.61 8.87 -10.40
N GLU A 52 12.13 10.01 -10.85
CA GLU A 52 11.44 10.86 -11.81
C GLU A 52 11.20 10.14 -13.12
N GLU A 53 12.18 9.37 -13.60
CA GLU A 53 12.02 8.54 -14.79
C GLU A 53 10.92 7.50 -14.63
N LEU A 54 10.89 6.81 -13.47
CA LEU A 54 9.87 5.81 -13.18
C LEU A 54 8.49 6.43 -13.12
N VAL A 55 8.35 7.59 -12.46
CA VAL A 55 7.08 8.31 -12.41
C VAL A 55 6.60 8.64 -13.81
N ALA A 56 7.49 9.12 -14.68
CA ALA A 56 7.16 9.46 -16.07
C ALA A 56 6.78 8.23 -16.87
N GLU A 57 7.52 7.13 -16.73
CA GLU A 57 7.24 5.88 -17.45
C GLU A 57 5.87 5.31 -17.08
N TYR A 58 5.55 5.25 -15.81
CA TYR A 58 4.26 4.74 -15.35
C TYR A 58 3.13 5.74 -15.58
N GLY A 59 3.46 7.01 -15.83
CA GLY A 59 2.47 8.00 -16.24
C GLY A 59 1.98 7.83 -17.67
N ALA A 60 2.68 7.04 -18.47
CA ALA A 60 2.30 6.82 -19.88
C ALA A 60 0.98 6.05 -19.99
N PRO A 61 0.17 6.28 -21.06
CA PRO A 61 -1.14 5.66 -21.19
C PRO A 61 -1.16 4.14 -21.23
N GLY A 62 -0.04 3.50 -21.52
CA GLY A 62 0.04 2.03 -21.59
C GLY A 62 0.05 1.31 -20.25
N HIS A 63 0.10 2.04 -19.14
CA HIS A 63 0.18 1.44 -17.80
C HIS A 63 -1.11 1.66 -17.01
N GLY A 64 -1.56 0.62 -16.32
CA GLY A 64 -2.72 0.70 -15.44
C GLY A 64 -2.39 1.13 -14.02
N ILE A 65 -1.11 1.19 -13.68
CA ILE A 65 -0.63 1.64 -12.38
C ILE A 65 0.23 2.88 -12.54
N GLU A 66 0.37 3.65 -11.47
CA GLU A 66 1.20 4.85 -11.45
C GLU A 66 1.99 4.93 -10.15
N ILE A 67 3.04 5.73 -10.15
CA ILE A 67 3.79 6.04 -8.94
C ILE A 67 3.37 7.45 -8.52
N ARG A 68 2.80 7.56 -7.32
CA ARG A 68 2.33 8.85 -6.80
C ARG A 68 3.19 9.28 -5.63
N GLN A 69 3.40 10.58 -5.51
CA GLN A 69 4.05 11.18 -4.36
C GLN A 69 2.97 11.51 -3.33
N VAL A 70 3.02 10.84 -2.19
CA VAL A 70 2.00 10.94 -1.15
C VAL A 70 2.69 11.04 0.20
N ALA A 71 2.30 12.00 1.03
CA ALA A 71 2.83 12.17 2.39
C ALA A 71 4.37 12.16 2.45
N GLY A 72 5.01 12.81 1.48
CA GLY A 72 6.47 12.91 1.42
C GLY A 72 7.17 11.67 0.89
N GLY A 73 6.44 10.65 0.46
CA GLY A 73 7.01 9.42 -0.08
C GLY A 73 6.42 9.05 -1.43
N TYR A 74 6.88 7.92 -1.98
CA TYR A 74 6.44 7.41 -3.27
C TYR A 74 5.68 6.11 -3.09
N ARG A 75 4.58 5.97 -3.80
CA ARG A 75 3.70 4.81 -3.70
C ARG A 75 3.17 4.42 -5.06
N MET A 76 3.13 3.11 -5.34
CA MET A 76 2.43 2.59 -6.51
C MET A 76 0.96 2.41 -6.19
N SER A 77 0.10 2.83 -7.13
CA SER A 77 -1.34 2.66 -7.01
C SER A 77 -1.94 2.51 -8.40
N THR A 78 -3.15 1.96 -8.47
CA THR A 78 -3.88 1.87 -9.73
C THR A 78 -4.28 3.28 -10.17
N LYS A 79 -4.25 3.51 -11.47
CA LYS A 79 -4.66 4.81 -12.02
C LYS A 79 -6.18 4.99 -11.85
N PRO A 80 -6.66 6.22 -11.62
CA PRO A 80 -8.09 6.49 -11.47
C PRO A 80 -8.93 5.96 -12.64
N GLU A 81 -8.40 6.01 -13.86
CA GLU A 81 -9.10 5.51 -15.05
C GLU A 81 -9.41 4.02 -14.98
N GLN A 82 -8.71 3.29 -14.12
CA GLN A 82 -8.88 1.84 -13.98
C GLN A 82 -9.71 1.45 -12.76
N HIS A 83 -10.23 2.39 -12.01
CA HIS A 83 -10.96 2.11 -10.77
C HIS A 83 -12.17 1.19 -10.98
N ASP A 84 -12.89 1.36 -12.09
CA ASP A 84 -14.08 0.55 -12.34
C ASP A 84 -13.73 -0.92 -12.56
N VAL A 85 -12.69 -1.21 -13.36
CA VAL A 85 -12.29 -2.58 -13.63
C VAL A 85 -11.65 -3.21 -12.39
N VAL A 86 -10.90 -2.44 -11.61
CA VAL A 86 -10.31 -2.92 -10.36
C VAL A 86 -11.40 -3.26 -9.34
N ARG A 87 -12.41 -2.40 -9.24
CA ARG A 87 -13.53 -2.63 -8.34
C ARG A 87 -14.32 -3.87 -8.75
N ALA A 88 -14.56 -4.06 -10.05
CA ALA A 88 -15.24 -5.24 -10.57
C ALA A 88 -14.45 -6.51 -10.25
N PHE A 89 -13.14 -6.47 -10.41
CA PHE A 89 -12.26 -7.58 -10.06
C PHE A 89 -12.35 -7.92 -8.56
N ALA A 90 -12.27 -6.91 -7.71
CA ALA A 90 -12.37 -7.10 -6.25
C ALA A 90 -13.71 -7.74 -5.86
N LYS A 91 -14.79 -7.32 -6.49
CA LYS A 91 -16.12 -7.91 -6.26
C LYS A 91 -16.19 -9.35 -6.71
N SER A 92 -15.52 -9.71 -7.81
CA SER A 92 -15.53 -11.07 -8.33
C SER A 92 -14.78 -12.06 -7.42
N LEU A 93 -13.78 -11.58 -6.68
CA LEU A 93 -12.99 -12.39 -5.77
C LEU A 93 -13.66 -12.61 -4.42
N LYS A 94 -14.52 -11.67 -4.01
CA LYS A 94 -15.21 -11.74 -2.72
C LYS A 94 -16.64 -12.20 -2.97
N PRO A 95 -17.01 -13.44 -2.55
CA PRO A 95 -18.42 -13.83 -2.60
C PRO A 95 -19.24 -12.87 -1.74
N PRO A 96 -20.52 -12.64 -2.09
CA PRO A 96 -21.36 -11.77 -1.28
C PRO A 96 -21.36 -12.26 0.16
N ILE A 97 -20.91 -11.41 1.08
CA ILE A 97 -20.88 -11.78 2.49
C ILE A 97 -22.26 -11.58 3.04
N ARG A 98 -22.94 -12.70 3.31
CA ARG A 98 -24.20 -12.69 4.05
C ARG A 98 -23.83 -12.72 5.51
N LEU A 99 -23.92 -11.57 6.16
CA LEU A 99 -23.67 -11.51 7.59
C LEU A 99 -24.82 -12.16 8.33
N SER A 100 -24.50 -13.07 9.25
CA SER A 100 -25.49 -13.62 10.16
C SER A 100 -25.97 -12.54 11.10
N LEU A 101 -27.10 -12.77 11.77
CA LEU A 101 -27.60 -11.80 12.75
C LEU A 101 -26.55 -11.48 13.82
N PRO A 102 -25.85 -12.44 14.42
CA PRO A 102 -24.76 -12.13 15.35
C PRO A 102 -23.66 -11.28 14.74
N ALA A 103 -23.30 -11.49 13.47
CA ALA A 103 -22.29 -10.69 12.80
C ALA A 103 -22.77 -9.25 12.61
N LEU A 104 -24.02 -9.04 12.25
CA LEU A 104 -24.61 -7.70 12.11
C LEU A 104 -24.64 -6.97 13.46
N GLU A 105 -24.97 -7.65 14.52
CA GLU A 105 -24.95 -7.08 15.88
C GLU A 105 -23.55 -6.67 16.27
N THR A 106 -22.54 -7.51 15.98
CA THR A 106 -21.13 -7.20 16.26
C THR A 106 -20.67 -5.99 15.46
N LEU A 107 -21.06 -5.90 14.20
CA LEU A 107 -20.74 -4.76 13.35
C LEU A 107 -21.33 -3.48 13.92
N ALA A 108 -22.57 -3.52 14.40
CA ALA A 108 -23.22 -2.36 15.00
C ALA A 108 -22.46 -1.90 16.26
N VAL A 109 -22.00 -2.83 17.11
CA VAL A 109 -21.19 -2.50 18.29
C VAL A 109 -19.88 -1.84 17.89
N ILE A 110 -19.19 -2.36 16.89
CA ILE A 110 -17.93 -1.76 16.40
C ILE A 110 -18.17 -0.34 15.89
N ALA A 111 -19.22 -0.13 15.10
CA ALA A 111 -19.53 1.17 14.53
C ALA A 111 -19.93 2.21 15.57
N TYR A 112 -20.61 1.77 16.61
CA TYR A 112 -21.11 2.65 17.67
C TYR A 112 -20.05 3.01 18.70
N LYS A 113 -19.15 2.08 19.03
CA LYS A 113 -18.18 2.25 20.12
C LYS A 113 -16.75 2.00 19.66
N GLN A 114 -16.26 2.80 18.72
CA GLN A 114 -14.88 2.69 18.25
C GLN A 114 -13.95 3.61 19.03
N PRO A 115 -12.67 3.18 19.26
CA PRO A 115 -12.13 1.84 18.99
C PRO A 115 -12.56 0.83 20.07
N VAL A 116 -12.80 -0.41 19.66
CA VAL A 116 -13.11 -1.50 20.59
C VAL A 116 -12.18 -2.67 20.35
N THR A 117 -11.88 -3.41 21.43
CA THR A 117 -11.08 -4.64 21.35
C THR A 117 -12.01 -5.85 21.23
N VAL A 118 -11.47 -6.99 20.78
CA VAL A 118 -12.24 -8.24 20.73
C VAL A 118 -12.82 -8.61 22.10
N PRO A 119 -12.05 -8.56 23.21
CA PRO A 119 -12.61 -8.83 24.54
C PRO A 119 -13.76 -7.90 24.91
N GLU A 120 -13.67 -6.60 24.59
CA GLU A 120 -14.75 -5.65 24.89
C GLU A 120 -16.04 -6.00 24.15
N ILE A 121 -15.93 -6.40 22.86
CA ILE A 121 -17.07 -6.79 22.06
C ILE A 121 -17.71 -8.06 22.61
N SER A 122 -16.90 -9.05 22.96
CA SER A 122 -17.37 -10.31 23.55
C SER A 122 -18.07 -10.08 24.88
N GLU A 123 -17.55 -9.19 25.72
CA GLU A 123 -18.16 -8.82 26.99
C GLU A 123 -19.54 -8.17 26.80
N ILE A 124 -19.63 -7.22 25.87
CA ILE A 124 -20.89 -6.53 25.57
C ILE A 124 -21.96 -7.52 25.10
N ARG A 125 -21.58 -8.48 24.26
CA ARG A 125 -22.52 -9.46 23.72
C ARG A 125 -22.74 -10.68 24.61
N GLY A 126 -21.83 -10.91 25.56
CA GLY A 126 -21.85 -12.08 26.41
C GLY A 126 -21.44 -13.37 25.72
N VAL A 127 -20.85 -13.30 24.52
CA VAL A 127 -20.35 -14.46 23.77
C VAL A 127 -19.04 -14.09 23.09
N ASP A 128 -18.25 -15.10 22.69
CA ASP A 128 -17.02 -14.87 21.95
C ASP A 128 -17.33 -14.43 20.54
N SER A 129 -16.90 -13.22 20.19
CA SER A 129 -17.12 -12.60 18.88
C SER A 129 -15.86 -12.57 18.03
N GLY A 130 -14.76 -13.21 18.45
CA GLY A 130 -13.47 -13.13 17.75
C GLY A 130 -13.55 -13.55 16.29
N GLY A 131 -14.20 -14.67 15.98
CA GLY A 131 -14.35 -15.14 14.60
C GLY A 131 -15.18 -14.22 13.75
N VAL A 132 -16.23 -13.64 14.30
CA VAL A 132 -17.10 -12.68 13.60
C VAL A 132 -16.34 -11.40 13.28
N ILE A 133 -15.57 -10.90 14.23
CA ILE A 133 -14.74 -9.69 14.03
C ILE A 133 -13.71 -9.92 12.93
N ALA A 134 -13.04 -11.07 12.90
CA ALA A 134 -12.08 -11.40 11.86
C ALA A 134 -12.74 -11.38 10.47
N THR A 135 -13.94 -11.93 10.35
CA THR A 135 -14.71 -11.90 9.10
C THR A 135 -15.02 -10.47 8.67
N LEU A 136 -15.44 -9.62 9.60
CA LEU A 136 -15.77 -8.22 9.31
C LEU A 136 -14.52 -7.43 8.88
N LEU A 137 -13.37 -7.67 9.51
CA LEU A 137 -12.11 -7.02 9.15
C LEU A 137 -11.63 -7.41 7.75
N ILE A 138 -11.81 -8.67 7.36
CA ILE A 138 -11.49 -9.13 6.01
C ILE A 138 -12.45 -8.50 5.00
N ALA A 139 -13.71 -8.32 5.35
CA ALA A 139 -14.73 -7.75 4.48
C ALA A 139 -14.57 -6.24 4.28
N SER A 140 -13.97 -5.56 5.23
CA SER A 140 -13.73 -4.13 5.13
C SER A 140 -12.45 -3.86 4.31
#